data_2e539e02d3b5ec6c2c388724b115c99e
#
_entry.id   2e539e02d3b5ec6c2c388724b115c99e
#
_cell.length_a   1.000
_cell.length_b   1.000
_cell.length_c   1.000
_cell.angle_alpha   90.00
_cell.angle_beta   90.00
_cell.angle_gamma   90.00
#
_symmetry.space_group_name_H-M   'P 1'
#
loop_
_entity.id
_entity.type
_entity.pdbx_description
1 polymer ?
#
loop_
_entity_poly.entity_id
_entity_poly.type
_entity_poly.pdbx_seq_one_letter_code
_entity_poly.pdbx_strand_id
1 'polypeptide(L)'
;VKPGTDVVLALALHRYLFANNLADTKFLSANSRGADRLQTRAEQWTIDQAAKVAGVTSSQLEKFAELYADRNPAVIRCGWGVERNRNGGNAAMAILALPAVAGKFGVRGGGYSMSNSAALKFSPSMWLQAKEPSTRLINMNHLGRVLLDYNDPGIEMLFVYNCNPVATMPDQNRVIRGLRREDLFTVVFDQVATDTAAFADIILPATTFLESYDLVNSYGEMSLQMSRPVIDSVGDARPNVEVFSELASRLGLDETETDAEALLRVTSTMPDDIRDNLLEHGSVSSSINARPVQFVDVKPRTPDGKINLFSEQLDAEAPRGLYGYQDLSENNFPLTLISPASNSTICSILGELVERAAPLEMHPDDAKARGIQKDDAVRVFNGLGEVQ
;
A
#
# COMPACT_ATOMS: atom_id res chain seq x y z
N VAL A 1 -5.77 -13.12 15.41
CA VAL A 1 -6.65 -11.99 15.82
C VAL A 1 -7.77 -11.82 14.82
N LYS A 2 -8.93 -11.32 15.23
CA LYS A 2 -10.00 -10.96 14.30
C LYS A 2 -9.55 -9.84 13.38
N PRO A 3 -9.81 -9.93 12.07
CA PRO A 3 -9.47 -8.87 11.13
C PRO A 3 -10.04 -7.51 11.54
N GLY A 4 -9.24 -6.43 11.37
CA GLY A 4 -9.65 -5.07 11.69
C GLY A 4 -9.65 -4.69 13.16
N THR A 5 -9.11 -5.54 14.05
CA THR A 5 -9.00 -5.26 15.49
C THR A 5 -7.59 -4.83 15.92
N ASP A 6 -6.69 -4.62 15.00
CA ASP A 6 -5.29 -4.26 15.26
C ASP A 6 -5.15 -2.97 16.07
N VAL A 7 -6.02 -2.00 15.82
CA VAL A 7 -6.02 -0.70 16.53
C VAL A 7 -6.24 -0.88 18.03
N VAL A 8 -7.19 -1.75 18.43
CA VAL A 8 -7.46 -1.95 19.86
C VAL A 8 -6.34 -2.70 20.58
N LEU A 9 -5.67 -3.62 19.88
CA LEU A 9 -4.48 -4.30 20.38
C LEU A 9 -3.33 -3.31 20.59
N ALA A 10 -3.05 -2.48 19.59
CA ALA A 10 -1.99 -1.49 19.69
C ALA A 10 -2.27 -0.47 20.81
N LEU A 11 -3.51 -0.01 20.97
CA LEU A 11 -3.89 0.90 22.05
C LEU A 11 -3.78 0.25 23.43
N ALA A 12 -4.15 -1.03 23.58
CA ALA A 12 -3.95 -1.74 24.84
C ALA A 12 -2.46 -1.88 25.21
N LEU A 13 -1.58 -2.08 24.21
CA LEU A 13 -0.14 -2.04 24.42
C LEU A 13 0.35 -0.65 24.84
N HIS A 14 -0.11 0.41 24.21
CA HIS A 14 0.21 1.79 24.63
C HIS A 14 -0.22 2.03 26.07
N ARG A 15 -1.46 1.67 26.42
CA ARG A 15 -1.95 1.79 27.80
C ARG A 15 -1.07 1.00 28.78
N TYR A 16 -0.71 -0.23 28.45
CA TYR A 16 0.16 -1.06 29.26
C TYR A 16 1.52 -0.40 29.52
N LEU A 17 2.15 0.13 28.46
CA LEU A 17 3.44 0.82 28.56
C LEU A 17 3.37 2.08 29.44
N PHE A 18 2.35 2.91 29.26
CA PHE A 18 2.18 4.11 30.07
C PHE A 18 1.83 3.79 31.53
N ALA A 19 0.89 2.89 31.77
CA ALA A 19 0.41 2.55 33.11
C ALA A 19 1.47 1.89 33.99
N ASN A 20 2.40 1.13 33.40
CA ASN A 20 3.47 0.44 34.08
C ASN A 20 4.82 1.22 34.10
N ASN A 21 4.83 2.49 33.70
CA ASN A 21 6.02 3.33 33.60
C ASN A 21 7.12 2.74 32.70
N LEU A 22 6.73 2.03 31.65
CA LEU A 22 7.61 1.43 30.64
C LEU A 22 7.76 2.29 29.39
N ALA A 23 7.06 3.43 29.33
CA ALA A 23 7.19 4.38 28.24
C ALA A 23 8.50 5.19 28.35
N ASP A 24 9.21 5.35 27.22
CA ASP A 24 10.41 6.19 27.15
C ASP A 24 10.02 7.68 27.10
N THR A 25 9.76 8.24 28.26
CA THR A 25 9.36 9.65 28.42
C THR A 25 10.42 10.63 27.94
N LYS A 26 11.72 10.24 28.00
CA LYS A 26 12.84 11.10 27.52
C LYS A 26 12.80 11.17 26.00
N PHE A 27 12.66 10.02 25.32
CA PHE A 27 12.54 9.99 23.87
C PHE A 27 11.29 10.76 23.41
N LEU A 28 10.14 10.51 24.04
CA LEU A 28 8.88 11.16 23.71
C LEU A 28 8.96 12.69 23.81
N SER A 29 9.49 13.21 24.90
CA SER A 29 9.63 14.66 25.11
C SER A 29 10.56 15.32 24.10
N ALA A 30 11.66 14.65 23.74
CA ALA A 30 12.64 15.17 22.81
C ALA A 30 12.22 15.05 21.34
N ASN A 31 11.56 13.95 20.95
CA ASN A 31 11.41 13.54 19.56
C ASN A 31 9.96 13.35 19.10
N SER A 32 8.97 13.71 19.93
CA SER A 32 7.56 13.55 19.52
C SER A 32 6.69 14.74 19.94
N ARG A 33 5.47 14.77 19.36
CA ARG A 33 4.36 15.66 19.76
C ARG A 33 3.10 14.85 19.91
N GLY A 34 2.20 15.22 20.81
CA GLY A 34 0.89 14.60 21.01
C GLY A 34 0.93 13.25 21.72
N ALA A 35 2.00 12.95 22.47
CA ALA A 35 2.09 11.72 23.26
C ALA A 35 1.02 11.64 24.35
N ASP A 36 0.68 12.75 24.98
CA ASP A 36 -0.40 12.91 25.96
C ASP A 36 -1.77 12.58 25.36
N ARG A 37 -2.02 13.01 24.12
CA ARG A 37 -3.27 12.74 23.40
C ARG A 37 -3.38 11.25 23.04
N LEU A 38 -2.28 10.64 22.58
CA LEU A 38 -2.22 9.18 22.35
C LEU A 38 -2.48 8.42 23.65
N GLN A 39 -1.84 8.82 24.76
CA GLN A 39 -2.07 8.22 26.06
C GLN A 39 -3.54 8.27 26.45
N THR A 40 -4.18 9.44 26.35
CA THR A 40 -5.61 9.61 26.64
C THR A 40 -6.49 8.70 25.77
N ARG A 41 -6.17 8.56 24.48
CA ARG A 41 -6.90 7.64 23.59
C ARG A 41 -6.70 6.16 23.95
N ALA A 42 -5.52 5.81 24.47
CA ALA A 42 -5.20 4.45 24.90
C ALA A 42 -5.88 4.05 26.21
N GLU A 43 -6.19 4.98 27.11
CA GLU A 43 -6.76 4.71 28.45
C GLU A 43 -8.05 3.90 28.42
N GLN A 44 -8.87 4.03 27.38
CA GLN A 44 -10.12 3.31 27.22
C GLN A 44 -9.94 1.80 26.91
N TRP A 45 -8.71 1.36 26.56
CA TRP A 45 -8.47 -0.02 26.13
C TRP A 45 -7.64 -0.79 27.14
N THR A 46 -8.28 -1.52 28.05
CA THR A 46 -7.60 -2.49 28.90
C THR A 46 -7.18 -3.72 28.11
N ILE A 47 -6.23 -4.49 28.62
CA ILE A 47 -5.83 -5.79 28.05
C ILE A 47 -7.06 -6.69 27.84
N ASP A 48 -7.95 -6.79 28.84
CA ASP A 48 -9.13 -7.65 28.79
C ASP A 48 -10.13 -7.19 27.72
N GLN A 49 -10.39 -5.88 27.62
CA GLN A 49 -11.30 -5.35 26.61
C GLN A 49 -10.77 -5.58 25.20
N ALA A 50 -9.48 -5.29 24.97
CA ALA A 50 -8.86 -5.48 23.65
C ALA A 50 -8.77 -6.96 23.29
N ALA A 51 -8.39 -7.83 24.23
CA ALA A 51 -8.32 -9.28 24.03
C ALA A 51 -9.71 -9.85 23.63
N LYS A 52 -10.77 -9.44 24.33
CA LYS A 52 -12.15 -9.83 24.02
C LYS A 52 -12.57 -9.42 22.61
N VAL A 53 -12.28 -8.17 22.21
CA VAL A 53 -12.65 -7.65 20.88
C VAL A 53 -11.82 -8.38 19.81
N ALA A 54 -10.53 -8.57 20.02
CA ALA A 54 -9.63 -9.20 19.06
C ALA A 54 -9.72 -10.72 18.97
N GLY A 55 -10.45 -11.36 19.90
CA GLY A 55 -10.61 -12.82 19.92
C GLY A 55 -9.35 -13.57 20.33
N VAL A 56 -8.55 -12.96 21.21
CA VAL A 56 -7.37 -13.57 21.85
C VAL A 56 -7.58 -13.66 23.37
N THR A 57 -6.71 -14.34 24.09
CA THR A 57 -6.78 -14.33 25.56
C THR A 57 -6.04 -13.12 26.14
N SER A 58 -6.50 -12.61 27.29
CA SER A 58 -5.82 -11.53 28.01
C SER A 58 -4.37 -11.90 28.33
N SER A 59 -4.12 -13.15 28.74
CA SER A 59 -2.77 -13.63 29.03
C SER A 59 -1.83 -13.62 27.82
N GLN A 60 -2.34 -13.92 26.61
CA GLN A 60 -1.53 -13.82 25.38
C GLN A 60 -1.15 -12.38 25.09
N LEU A 61 -2.10 -11.44 25.24
CA LEU A 61 -1.87 -10.02 24.98
C LEU A 61 -0.93 -9.41 26.04
N GLU A 62 -1.10 -9.77 27.30
CA GLU A 62 -0.23 -9.32 28.39
C GLU A 62 1.21 -9.81 28.19
N LYS A 63 1.38 -11.11 27.92
CA LYS A 63 2.70 -11.67 27.63
C LYS A 63 3.36 -11.00 26.41
N PHE A 64 2.59 -10.65 25.40
CA PHE A 64 3.11 -9.91 24.25
C PHE A 64 3.55 -8.50 24.65
N ALA A 65 2.76 -7.79 25.47
CA ALA A 65 3.11 -6.48 25.99
C ALA A 65 4.41 -6.49 26.80
N GLU A 66 4.54 -7.46 27.71
CA GLU A 66 5.76 -7.69 28.51
C GLU A 66 6.97 -7.95 27.62
N LEU A 67 6.83 -8.87 26.66
CA LEU A 67 7.91 -9.24 25.74
C LEU A 67 8.37 -8.05 24.92
N TYR A 68 7.43 -7.27 24.38
CA TYR A 68 7.76 -6.08 23.58
C TYR A 68 8.42 -4.98 24.42
N ALA A 69 7.97 -4.79 25.67
CA ALA A 69 8.60 -3.86 26.60
C ALA A 69 10.04 -4.24 26.93
N ASP A 70 10.27 -5.51 27.28
CA ASP A 70 11.55 -6.04 27.77
C ASP A 70 12.62 -6.14 26.67
N ARG A 71 12.26 -6.59 25.47
CA ARG A 71 13.22 -6.89 24.40
C ARG A 71 13.74 -5.67 23.69
N ASN A 72 15.06 -5.56 23.57
CA ASN A 72 15.76 -4.52 22.82
C ASN A 72 17.02 -5.10 22.16
N PRO A 73 17.23 -4.95 20.84
CA PRO A 73 16.35 -4.24 19.92
C PRO A 73 15.04 -4.99 19.62
N ALA A 74 14.00 -4.24 19.26
CA ALA A 74 12.75 -4.78 18.75
C ALA A 74 12.25 -3.94 17.57
N VAL A 75 11.86 -4.62 16.49
CA VAL A 75 11.37 -3.99 15.27
C VAL A 75 9.94 -4.41 14.98
N ILE A 76 9.13 -3.46 14.51
CA ILE A 76 7.80 -3.73 13.97
C ILE A 76 7.87 -3.71 12.45
N ARG A 77 7.49 -4.81 11.78
CA ARG A 77 7.22 -4.82 10.35
C ARG A 77 5.73 -4.65 10.13
N CYS A 78 5.32 -3.48 9.66
CA CYS A 78 3.95 -3.20 9.29
C CYS A 78 3.75 -3.50 7.79
N GLY A 79 2.88 -4.43 7.48
CA GLY A 79 2.51 -4.76 6.10
C GLY A 79 1.33 -3.90 5.64
N TRP A 80 1.14 -3.81 4.32
CA TRP A 80 0.06 -3.04 3.70
C TRP A 80 -1.34 -3.63 3.94
N GLY A 81 -1.43 -4.90 4.37
CA GLY A 81 -2.70 -5.55 4.70
C GLY A 81 -3.46 -4.88 5.85
N VAL A 82 -2.77 -4.21 6.77
CA VAL A 82 -3.40 -3.49 7.89
C VAL A 82 -4.36 -2.39 7.42
N GLU A 83 -4.12 -1.82 6.25
CA GLU A 83 -4.93 -0.73 5.67
C GLU A 83 -6.21 -1.22 4.98
N ARG A 84 -6.39 -2.54 4.80
CA ARG A 84 -7.47 -3.14 4.01
C ARG A 84 -8.80 -3.26 4.74
N ASN A 85 -9.02 -2.44 5.77
CA ASN A 85 -10.29 -2.38 6.50
C ASN A 85 -10.57 -0.96 7.02
N ARG A 86 -11.79 -0.73 7.55
CA ARG A 86 -12.22 0.59 8.02
C ARG A 86 -11.39 1.15 9.18
N ASN A 87 -10.76 0.29 9.97
CA ASN A 87 -9.89 0.70 11.08
C ASN A 87 -8.41 0.86 10.65
N GLY A 88 -8.08 0.59 9.38
CA GLY A 88 -6.70 0.42 8.91
C GLY A 88 -5.81 1.62 9.14
N GLY A 89 -6.27 2.83 8.83
CA GLY A 89 -5.51 4.06 9.07
C GLY A 89 -5.21 4.28 10.56
N ASN A 90 -6.22 4.11 11.42
CA ASN A 90 -6.06 4.20 12.87
C ASN A 90 -5.16 3.09 13.42
N ALA A 91 -5.26 1.87 12.88
CA ALA A 91 -4.39 0.76 13.25
C ALA A 91 -2.93 1.03 12.88
N ALA A 92 -2.66 1.47 11.63
CA ALA A 92 -1.32 1.80 11.19
C ALA A 92 -0.68 2.88 12.07
N MET A 93 -1.41 3.97 12.36
CA MET A 93 -0.94 5.03 13.25
C MET A 93 -0.62 4.51 14.65
N ALA A 94 -1.50 3.70 15.25
CA ALA A 94 -1.29 3.15 16.58
C ALA A 94 -0.10 2.17 16.62
N ILE A 95 0.02 1.28 15.63
CA ILE A 95 1.12 0.30 15.55
C ILE A 95 2.47 1.01 15.36
N LEU A 96 2.54 1.97 14.43
CA LEU A 96 3.79 2.68 14.13
C LEU A 96 4.21 3.66 15.22
N ALA A 97 3.32 4.03 16.14
CA ALA A 97 3.64 4.81 17.33
C ALA A 97 4.31 3.98 18.44
N LEU A 98 4.13 2.65 18.47
CA LEU A 98 4.66 1.78 19.53
C LEU A 98 6.18 1.89 19.74
N PRO A 99 7.03 1.93 18.68
CA PRO A 99 8.47 2.08 18.87
C PRO A 99 8.88 3.40 19.54
N ALA A 100 8.12 4.48 19.33
CA ALA A 100 8.38 5.75 20.00
C ALA A 100 8.06 5.66 21.49
N VAL A 101 6.91 5.08 21.83
CA VAL A 101 6.47 4.94 23.23
C VAL A 101 7.35 3.94 23.98
N ALA A 102 7.73 2.84 23.37
CA ALA A 102 8.54 1.79 24.00
C ALA A 102 10.07 2.02 23.93
N GLY A 103 10.54 3.18 23.41
CA GLY A 103 11.97 3.48 23.30
C GLY A 103 12.76 2.53 22.41
N LYS A 104 12.19 2.12 21.26
CA LYS A 104 12.83 1.17 20.32
C LYS A 104 13.57 1.83 19.17
N PHE A 105 13.65 3.16 19.14
CA PHE A 105 14.44 3.92 18.17
C PHE A 105 15.88 4.14 18.64
N GLY A 106 16.75 4.57 17.74
CA GLY A 106 18.15 4.89 18.04
C GLY A 106 19.08 3.69 18.15
N VAL A 107 18.60 2.48 17.89
CA VAL A 107 19.39 1.24 17.95
C VAL A 107 19.19 0.44 16.66
N ARG A 108 20.27 -0.22 16.21
CA ARG A 108 20.21 -1.11 15.05
C ARG A 108 19.29 -2.31 15.33
N GLY A 109 18.35 -2.58 14.42
CA GLY A 109 17.36 -3.64 14.57
C GLY A 109 16.15 -3.22 15.40
N GLY A 110 16.05 -1.95 15.79
CA GLY A 110 14.89 -1.36 16.45
C GLY A 110 14.05 -0.48 15.53
N GLY A 111 12.92 0.01 16.05
CA GLY A 111 12.02 0.91 15.33
C GLY A 111 10.95 0.21 14.50
N TYR A 112 10.67 0.69 13.30
CA TYR A 112 9.71 0.04 12.40
C TYR A 112 10.17 0.04 10.94
N SER A 113 9.58 -0.86 10.15
CA SER A 113 9.70 -0.90 8.70
C SER A 113 8.31 -1.07 8.08
N MET A 114 7.96 -0.20 7.13
CA MET A 114 6.72 -0.29 6.34
C MET A 114 7.04 -0.23 4.84
N SER A 115 7.76 0.80 4.39
CA SER A 115 8.20 0.99 3.01
C SER A 115 9.58 1.62 2.97
N ASN A 116 10.38 1.25 1.97
CA ASN A 116 11.72 1.81 1.73
C ASN A 116 11.72 2.87 0.62
N SER A 117 10.59 3.14 -0.03
CA SER A 117 10.51 4.06 -1.18
C SER A 117 11.04 5.48 -0.90
N ALA A 118 10.98 5.91 0.35
CA ALA A 118 11.50 7.22 0.76
C ALA A 118 12.98 7.21 1.19
N ALA A 119 13.64 6.07 1.20
CA ALA A 119 15.02 5.93 1.66
C ALA A 119 16.03 6.44 0.62
N LEU A 120 15.67 6.40 -0.66
CA LEU A 120 16.47 6.97 -1.73
C LEU A 120 16.06 8.45 -1.91
N LYS A 121 17.00 9.35 -1.68
CA LYS A 121 16.78 10.79 -1.86
C LYS A 121 16.95 11.19 -3.32
N PHE A 122 16.13 10.64 -4.21
CA PHE A 122 15.99 11.23 -5.53
C PHE A 122 14.99 12.37 -5.45
N SER A 123 15.36 13.51 -6.02
CA SER A 123 14.46 14.65 -6.06
C SER A 123 13.21 14.27 -6.87
N PRO A 124 11.98 14.59 -6.41
CA PRO A 124 10.78 14.44 -7.23
C PRO A 124 10.87 15.17 -8.58
N SER A 125 11.66 16.24 -8.68
CA SER A 125 11.93 16.93 -9.95
C SER A 125 12.67 16.08 -10.99
N MET A 126 13.28 14.97 -10.57
CA MET A 126 13.89 14.00 -11.50
C MET A 126 12.84 13.15 -12.22
N TRP A 127 11.70 12.94 -11.58
CA TRP A 127 10.61 12.11 -12.10
C TRP A 127 9.50 12.94 -12.74
N LEU A 128 9.24 14.11 -12.17
CA LEU A 128 8.10 14.93 -12.46
C LEU A 128 8.56 16.38 -12.67
N GLN A 129 8.75 16.77 -13.90
CA GLN A 129 8.73 18.19 -14.26
C GLN A 129 7.28 18.74 -14.26
N ALA A 130 6.35 17.96 -13.75
CA ALA A 130 4.94 18.23 -13.84
C ALA A 130 4.55 19.41 -12.96
N LYS A 131 3.95 20.41 -13.58
CA LYS A 131 2.99 21.28 -12.92
C LYS A 131 1.92 20.39 -12.30
N GLU A 132 1.55 20.63 -11.05
CA GLU A 132 0.41 19.91 -10.45
C GLU A 132 -0.79 20.07 -11.39
N PRO A 133 -1.44 18.95 -11.77
CA PRO A 133 -2.58 19.03 -12.66
C PRO A 133 -3.70 19.80 -11.97
N SER A 134 -4.26 20.80 -12.67
CA SER A 134 -5.46 21.53 -12.23
C SER A 134 -6.74 20.70 -12.34
N THR A 135 -6.62 19.38 -12.42
CA THR A 135 -7.69 18.44 -12.65
C THR A 135 -8.30 17.93 -11.34
N ARG A 136 -9.54 17.48 -11.40
CA ARG A 136 -10.24 16.87 -10.27
C ARG A 136 -9.55 15.56 -9.86
N LEU A 137 -9.12 15.48 -8.61
CA LEU A 137 -8.63 14.23 -8.03
C LEU A 137 -9.79 13.34 -7.60
N ILE A 138 -9.71 12.07 -7.95
CA ILE A 138 -10.73 11.07 -7.65
C ILE A 138 -10.07 9.93 -6.86
N ASN A 139 -10.71 9.52 -5.77
CA ASN A 139 -10.28 8.33 -5.05
C ASN A 139 -10.57 7.09 -5.90
N MET A 140 -9.53 6.39 -6.32
CA MET A 140 -9.62 5.19 -7.17
C MET A 140 -10.50 4.07 -6.57
N ASN A 141 -10.57 3.96 -5.25
CA ASN A 141 -11.45 2.98 -4.59
C ASN A 141 -12.95 3.25 -4.81
N HIS A 142 -13.31 4.42 -5.35
CA HIS A 142 -14.67 4.78 -5.70
C HIS A 142 -14.95 4.69 -7.21
N LEU A 143 -14.09 4.02 -7.99
CA LEU A 143 -14.18 3.98 -9.45
C LEU A 143 -15.60 3.62 -9.93
N GLY A 144 -16.21 2.55 -9.42
CA GLY A 144 -17.55 2.15 -9.81
C GLY A 144 -18.62 3.23 -9.55
N ARG A 145 -18.49 3.96 -8.43
CA ARG A 145 -19.36 5.11 -8.12
C ARG A 145 -19.10 6.27 -9.09
N VAL A 146 -17.83 6.55 -9.36
CA VAL A 146 -17.44 7.66 -10.23
C VAL A 146 -17.97 7.46 -11.65
N LEU A 147 -17.82 6.26 -12.18
CA LEU A 147 -18.30 5.93 -13.52
C LEU A 147 -19.83 6.03 -13.64
N LEU A 148 -20.58 5.75 -12.57
CA LEU A 148 -22.05 5.69 -12.62
C LEU A 148 -22.75 6.95 -12.14
N ASP A 149 -22.21 7.65 -11.14
CA ASP A 149 -22.95 8.67 -10.40
C ASP A 149 -22.40 10.09 -10.66
N TYR A 150 -21.18 10.25 -11.25
CA TYR A 150 -20.60 11.56 -11.50
C TYR A 150 -21.10 12.11 -12.85
N ASN A 151 -21.77 13.27 -12.81
CA ASN A 151 -22.45 13.86 -13.98
C ASN A 151 -22.05 15.30 -14.28
N ASP A 152 -21.19 15.93 -13.46
CA ASP A 152 -20.78 17.34 -13.65
C ASP A 152 -19.26 17.53 -13.39
N PRO A 153 -18.45 17.43 -14.44
CA PRO A 153 -18.68 16.67 -15.66
C PRO A 153 -18.66 15.16 -15.40
N GLY A 154 -19.36 14.39 -16.22
CA GLY A 154 -19.29 12.93 -16.24
C GLY A 154 -17.93 12.43 -16.74
N ILE A 155 -17.70 11.13 -16.63
CA ILE A 155 -16.53 10.48 -17.22
C ILE A 155 -16.96 9.92 -18.59
N GLU A 156 -16.38 10.45 -19.66
CA GLU A 156 -16.66 10.05 -21.05
C GLU A 156 -15.55 9.18 -21.62
N MET A 157 -14.33 9.26 -21.04
CA MET A 157 -13.19 8.44 -21.40
C MET A 157 -12.48 7.93 -20.16
N LEU A 158 -12.12 6.66 -20.18
CA LEU A 158 -11.30 6.01 -19.15
C LEU A 158 -10.05 5.40 -19.80
N PHE A 159 -8.88 5.86 -19.36
CA PHE A 159 -7.61 5.25 -19.74
C PHE A 159 -7.11 4.41 -18.56
N VAL A 160 -7.13 3.09 -18.71
CA VAL A 160 -6.64 2.12 -17.72
C VAL A 160 -5.19 1.78 -18.05
N TYR A 161 -4.30 2.08 -17.13
CA TYR A 161 -2.87 1.89 -17.31
C TYR A 161 -2.28 1.05 -16.18
N ASN A 162 -1.65 -0.05 -16.53
CA ASN A 162 -0.95 -0.95 -15.60
C ASN A 162 -1.82 -1.33 -14.38
N CYS A 163 -3.09 -1.63 -14.62
CA CYS A 163 -4.07 -1.92 -13.58
C CYS A 163 -5.19 -2.83 -14.10
N ASN A 164 -5.71 -3.69 -13.22
CA ASN A 164 -6.88 -4.52 -13.52
C ASN A 164 -8.06 -4.16 -12.58
N PRO A 165 -8.79 -3.05 -12.81
CA PRO A 165 -9.87 -2.58 -11.94
C PRO A 165 -10.97 -3.60 -11.69
N VAL A 166 -11.33 -4.41 -12.66
CA VAL A 166 -12.37 -5.45 -12.50
C VAL A 166 -11.97 -6.46 -11.42
N ALA A 167 -10.68 -6.82 -11.34
CA ALA A 167 -10.20 -7.76 -10.33
C ALA A 167 -9.85 -7.10 -8.99
N THR A 168 -9.43 -5.82 -8.98
CA THR A 168 -8.77 -5.23 -7.81
C THR A 168 -9.51 -4.11 -7.13
N MET A 169 -10.49 -3.47 -7.80
CA MET A 169 -11.22 -2.35 -7.20
C MET A 169 -12.41 -2.82 -6.36
N PRO A 170 -12.71 -2.13 -5.23
CA PRO A 170 -13.90 -2.39 -4.45
C PRO A 170 -15.18 -2.17 -5.26
N ASP A 171 -16.25 -2.87 -4.88
CA ASP A 171 -17.57 -2.79 -5.53
C ASP A 171 -17.52 -3.18 -7.02
N GLN A 172 -16.99 -4.38 -7.25
CA GLN A 172 -16.80 -4.97 -8.59
C GLN A 172 -18.06 -4.85 -9.47
N ASN A 173 -19.24 -5.09 -8.90
CA ASN A 173 -20.50 -4.99 -9.65
C ASN A 173 -20.74 -3.59 -10.21
N ARG A 174 -20.39 -2.54 -9.47
CA ARG A 174 -20.48 -1.16 -9.97
C ARG A 174 -19.41 -0.82 -10.98
N VAL A 175 -18.19 -1.34 -10.79
CA VAL A 175 -17.09 -1.18 -11.76
C VAL A 175 -17.51 -1.78 -13.10
N ILE A 176 -17.97 -3.03 -13.12
CA ILE A 176 -18.42 -3.70 -14.35
C ILE A 176 -19.59 -2.95 -15.00
N ARG A 177 -20.57 -2.50 -14.22
CA ARG A 177 -21.69 -1.71 -14.78
C ARG A 177 -21.20 -0.39 -15.38
N GLY A 178 -20.26 0.27 -14.72
CA GLY A 178 -19.65 1.50 -15.22
C GLY A 178 -18.91 1.30 -16.52
N LEU A 179 -18.09 0.23 -16.63
CA LEU A 179 -17.34 -0.12 -17.83
C LEU A 179 -18.24 -0.55 -19.01
N ARG A 180 -19.47 -1.01 -18.74
CA ARG A 180 -20.45 -1.37 -19.78
C ARG A 180 -21.27 -0.21 -20.31
N ARG A 181 -21.04 1.01 -19.87
CA ARG A 181 -21.73 2.19 -20.39
C ARG A 181 -21.39 2.40 -21.87
N GLU A 182 -22.42 2.56 -22.70
CA GLU A 182 -22.26 2.79 -24.15
C GLU A 182 -21.66 4.16 -24.48
N ASP A 183 -21.75 5.12 -23.55
CA ASP A 183 -21.21 6.48 -23.67
C ASP A 183 -19.82 6.63 -23.01
N LEU A 184 -19.18 5.54 -22.57
CA LEU A 184 -17.84 5.52 -22.01
C LEU A 184 -16.86 4.91 -23.02
N PHE A 185 -15.88 5.70 -23.46
CA PHE A 185 -14.77 5.20 -24.28
C PHE A 185 -13.65 4.69 -23.39
N THR A 186 -13.33 3.40 -23.47
CA THR A 186 -12.34 2.75 -22.57
C THR A 186 -11.11 2.30 -23.34
N VAL A 187 -9.94 2.77 -22.92
CA VAL A 187 -8.63 2.30 -23.40
C VAL A 187 -7.95 1.53 -22.29
N VAL A 188 -7.44 0.34 -22.59
CA VAL A 188 -6.62 -0.46 -21.66
C VAL A 188 -5.22 -0.62 -22.23
N PHE A 189 -4.23 -0.21 -21.44
CA PHE A 189 -2.81 -0.34 -21.77
C PHE A 189 -2.14 -1.21 -20.71
N ASP A 190 -1.90 -2.47 -21.05
CA ASP A 190 -1.35 -3.48 -20.13
C ASP A 190 -0.51 -4.53 -20.85
N GLN A 191 0.25 -5.31 -20.11
CA GLN A 191 1.14 -6.37 -20.61
C GLN A 191 0.39 -7.66 -20.99
N VAL A 192 -0.81 -7.85 -20.43
CA VAL A 192 -1.64 -9.03 -20.61
C VAL A 192 -3.10 -8.62 -20.83
N ALA A 193 -3.89 -9.50 -21.45
CA ALA A 193 -5.33 -9.31 -21.60
C ALA A 193 -6.01 -9.56 -20.24
N THR A 194 -6.12 -8.50 -19.43
CA THR A 194 -6.75 -8.55 -18.10
C THR A 194 -8.27 -8.68 -18.20
N ASP A 195 -8.96 -9.01 -17.08
CA ASP A 195 -10.44 -8.98 -17.02
C ASP A 195 -11.00 -7.60 -17.43
N THR A 196 -10.28 -6.54 -17.16
CA THR A 196 -10.66 -5.18 -17.55
C THR A 196 -10.56 -4.96 -19.07
N ALA A 197 -9.61 -5.60 -19.72
CA ALA A 197 -9.44 -5.51 -21.17
C ALA A 197 -10.65 -6.04 -21.95
N ALA A 198 -11.46 -6.93 -21.35
CA ALA A 198 -12.70 -7.41 -21.95
C ALA A 198 -13.78 -6.33 -22.11
N PHE A 199 -13.60 -5.16 -21.50
CA PHE A 199 -14.51 -4.02 -21.60
C PHE A 199 -13.92 -2.84 -22.37
N ALA A 200 -12.73 -3.02 -22.97
CA ALA A 200 -12.03 -1.95 -23.67
C ALA A 200 -12.53 -1.78 -25.12
N ASP A 201 -12.62 -0.54 -25.57
CA ASP A 201 -12.79 -0.20 -26.97
C ASP A 201 -11.46 -0.29 -27.72
N ILE A 202 -10.34 0.03 -27.05
CA ILE A 202 -8.98 -0.10 -27.55
C ILE A 202 -8.11 -0.79 -26.53
N ILE A 203 -7.32 -1.77 -26.96
CA ILE A 203 -6.27 -2.41 -26.18
C ILE A 203 -4.92 -2.03 -26.79
N LEU A 204 -4.03 -1.48 -25.95
CA LEU A 204 -2.65 -1.17 -26.30
C LEU A 204 -1.74 -2.16 -25.57
N PRO A 205 -0.94 -2.98 -26.28
CA PRO A 205 -0.02 -3.91 -25.63
C PRO A 205 1.20 -3.15 -25.10
N ALA A 206 1.53 -3.40 -23.82
CA ALA A 206 2.69 -2.83 -23.15
C ALA A 206 3.85 -3.83 -23.11
N THR A 207 5.08 -3.32 -23.17
CA THR A 207 6.29 -4.11 -22.94
C THR A 207 6.40 -4.59 -21.51
N THR A 208 7.06 -5.73 -21.32
CA THR A 208 7.44 -6.26 -20.01
C THR A 208 8.77 -5.64 -19.56
N PHE A 209 9.17 -5.92 -18.31
CA PHE A 209 10.48 -5.50 -17.77
C PHE A 209 11.68 -6.12 -18.52
N LEU A 210 11.47 -7.18 -19.31
CA LEU A 210 12.51 -7.78 -20.15
C LEU A 210 12.77 -6.98 -21.44
N GLU A 211 11.85 -6.11 -21.81
CA GLU A 211 11.79 -5.40 -23.11
C GLU A 211 12.01 -3.89 -22.96
N SER A 212 12.12 -3.37 -21.73
CA SER A 212 12.11 -1.92 -21.46
C SER A 212 13.29 -1.46 -20.62
N TYR A 213 13.66 -0.19 -20.76
CA TYR A 213 14.49 0.51 -19.79
C TYR A 213 13.64 0.97 -18.61
N ASP A 214 14.19 0.84 -17.40
CA ASP A 214 13.52 1.35 -16.20
C ASP A 214 14.53 1.69 -15.08
N LEU A 215 14.09 2.52 -14.14
CA LEU A 215 14.79 2.82 -12.91
C LEU A 215 13.95 2.34 -11.73
N VAL A 216 14.48 1.38 -10.98
CA VAL A 216 13.77 0.68 -9.94
C VAL A 216 14.40 0.93 -8.58
N ASN A 217 13.60 1.41 -7.62
CA ASN A 217 13.97 1.40 -6.22
C ASN A 217 13.90 -0.02 -5.66
N SER A 218 14.98 -0.50 -5.07
CA SER A 218 14.97 -1.80 -4.42
C SER A 218 13.97 -1.85 -3.26
N TYR A 219 13.25 -2.96 -3.15
CA TYR A 219 12.28 -3.14 -2.06
C TYR A 219 12.92 -3.59 -0.74
N GLY A 220 13.99 -4.35 -0.78
CA GLY A 220 14.68 -4.91 0.40
C GLY A 220 15.96 -4.19 0.78
N GLU A 221 16.61 -3.57 -0.18
CA GLU A 221 17.86 -2.81 -0.02
C GLU A 221 17.63 -1.33 -0.31
N MET A 222 18.55 -0.49 0.15
CA MET A 222 18.54 0.94 -0.18
C MET A 222 19.44 1.18 -1.40
N SER A 223 19.01 0.67 -2.55
CA SER A 223 19.70 0.82 -3.83
C SER A 223 18.73 1.27 -4.93
N LEU A 224 19.26 2.03 -5.88
CA LEU A 224 18.64 2.29 -7.17
C LEU A 224 19.23 1.31 -8.17
N GLN A 225 18.38 0.70 -8.97
CA GLN A 225 18.75 -0.25 -10.01
C GLN A 225 18.25 0.24 -11.36
N MET A 226 18.99 -0.08 -12.40
CA MET A 226 18.62 0.21 -13.78
C MET A 226 18.34 -1.11 -14.50
N SER A 227 17.15 -1.22 -15.07
CA SER A 227 16.80 -2.27 -16.01
C SER A 227 17.15 -1.84 -17.43
N ARG A 228 17.61 -2.80 -18.24
CA ARG A 228 17.83 -2.64 -19.68
C ARG A 228 17.10 -3.77 -20.41
N PRO A 229 16.61 -3.55 -21.61
CA PRO A 229 16.05 -4.62 -22.43
C PRO A 229 17.05 -5.77 -22.60
N VAL A 230 16.58 -6.99 -22.45
CA VAL A 230 17.33 -8.23 -22.72
C VAL A 230 16.78 -8.98 -23.92
N ILE A 231 15.60 -8.59 -24.39
CA ILE A 231 14.97 -9.03 -25.62
C ILE A 231 14.35 -7.82 -26.33
N ASP A 232 14.12 -7.95 -27.64
CA ASP A 232 13.34 -6.99 -28.42
C ASP A 232 11.87 -7.07 -28.03
N SER A 233 11.13 -5.97 -28.25
CA SER A 233 9.68 -5.92 -28.00
C SER A 233 8.94 -6.99 -28.79
N VAL A 234 8.03 -7.70 -28.13
CA VAL A 234 7.26 -8.81 -28.73
C VAL A 234 5.99 -8.25 -29.40
N GLY A 235 5.81 -8.60 -30.69
CA GLY A 235 4.63 -8.19 -31.44
C GLY A 235 4.49 -6.67 -31.57
N ASP A 236 3.32 -6.13 -31.21
CA ASP A 236 3.02 -4.70 -31.24
C ASP A 236 3.23 -4.03 -29.88
N ALA A 237 3.84 -4.69 -28.90
CA ALA A 237 4.08 -4.13 -27.59
C ALA A 237 5.05 -2.95 -27.65
N ARG A 238 4.71 -1.88 -26.92
CA ARG A 238 5.52 -0.65 -26.90
C ARG A 238 5.81 -0.20 -25.46
N PRO A 239 7.01 0.38 -25.23
CA PRO A 239 7.35 0.96 -23.93
C PRO A 239 6.36 2.06 -23.50
N ASN A 240 6.11 2.12 -22.20
CA ASN A 240 5.18 3.10 -21.62
C ASN A 240 5.52 4.55 -22.00
N VAL A 241 6.80 4.89 -21.90
CA VAL A 241 7.28 6.24 -22.25
C VAL A 241 6.95 6.61 -23.70
N GLU A 242 7.19 5.70 -24.62
CA GLU A 242 6.93 5.94 -26.04
C GLU A 242 5.44 6.17 -26.34
N VAL A 243 4.56 5.35 -25.74
CA VAL A 243 3.11 5.50 -25.93
C VAL A 243 2.63 6.83 -25.35
N PHE A 244 3.05 7.19 -24.16
CA PHE A 244 2.60 8.45 -23.55
C PHE A 244 3.23 9.68 -24.19
N SER A 245 4.50 9.64 -24.62
CA SER A 245 5.11 10.76 -25.33
C SER A 245 4.49 10.96 -26.71
N GLU A 246 4.14 9.88 -27.42
CA GLU A 246 3.41 10.00 -28.69
C GLU A 246 2.01 10.58 -28.49
N LEU A 247 1.27 10.16 -27.44
CA LEU A 247 -0.01 10.77 -27.09
C LEU A 247 0.13 12.26 -26.77
N ALA A 248 1.15 12.63 -25.99
CA ALA A 248 1.44 14.03 -25.66
C ALA A 248 1.75 14.85 -26.91
N SER A 249 2.57 14.31 -27.82
CA SER A 249 2.91 14.96 -29.08
C SER A 249 1.67 15.18 -29.97
N ARG A 250 0.80 14.18 -30.10
CA ARG A 250 -0.46 14.30 -30.86
C ARG A 250 -1.44 15.32 -30.25
N LEU A 251 -1.33 15.56 -28.96
CA LEU A 251 -2.08 16.61 -28.25
C LEU A 251 -1.38 17.98 -28.29
N GLY A 252 -0.21 18.08 -28.91
CA GLY A 252 0.56 19.32 -28.99
C GLY A 252 1.18 19.76 -27.66
N LEU A 253 1.42 18.81 -26.74
CA LEU A 253 1.93 19.08 -25.40
C LEU A 253 3.46 18.95 -25.30
N ASP A 254 4.07 18.02 -26.02
CA ASP A 254 5.50 17.75 -25.95
C ASP A 254 6.01 17.01 -27.21
N GLU A 255 7.33 16.81 -27.33
CA GLU A 255 7.96 16.01 -28.37
C GLU A 255 7.95 14.51 -27.98
N THR A 256 8.09 13.63 -28.98
CA THR A 256 8.20 12.18 -28.75
C THR A 256 9.55 11.83 -28.14
N GLU A 257 9.56 10.87 -27.25
CA GLU A 257 10.76 10.40 -26.54
C GLU A 257 10.74 8.86 -26.47
N THR A 258 11.86 8.20 -26.68
CA THR A 258 12.03 6.77 -26.42
C THR A 258 12.29 6.51 -24.93
N ASP A 259 12.08 5.29 -24.45
CA ASP A 259 12.36 4.94 -23.06
C ASP A 259 13.86 5.03 -22.72
N ALA A 260 14.74 4.76 -23.69
CA ALA A 260 16.19 4.96 -23.54
C ALA A 260 16.56 6.46 -23.38
N GLU A 261 15.97 7.34 -24.15
CA GLU A 261 16.15 8.80 -24.06
C GLU A 261 15.65 9.33 -22.71
N ALA A 262 14.46 8.87 -22.29
CA ALA A 262 13.91 9.22 -20.97
C ALA A 262 14.83 8.78 -19.84
N LEU A 263 15.38 7.57 -19.91
CA LEU A 263 16.36 7.08 -18.94
C LEU A 263 17.58 8.00 -18.87
N LEU A 264 18.15 8.35 -20.02
CA LEU A 264 19.32 9.24 -20.09
C LEU A 264 18.98 10.64 -19.57
N ARG A 265 17.82 11.19 -19.90
CA ARG A 265 17.35 12.47 -19.38
C ARG A 265 17.21 12.45 -17.86
N VAL A 266 16.57 11.43 -17.30
CA VAL A 266 16.40 11.31 -15.84
C VAL A 266 17.77 11.14 -15.15
N THR A 267 18.64 10.27 -15.67
CA THR A 267 19.96 10.03 -15.07
C THR A 267 20.88 11.24 -15.18
N SER A 268 20.74 12.08 -16.22
CA SER A 268 21.53 13.31 -16.37
C SER A 268 21.30 14.34 -15.25
N THR A 269 20.21 14.23 -14.51
CA THR A 269 19.89 15.11 -13.39
C THR A 269 20.51 14.62 -12.06
N MET A 270 21.13 13.43 -12.07
CA MET A 270 21.80 12.85 -10.89
C MET A 270 23.22 13.41 -10.71
N PRO A 271 23.76 13.38 -9.48
CA PRO A 271 25.19 13.60 -9.27
C PRO A 271 26.02 12.65 -10.13
N ASP A 272 27.14 13.17 -10.67
CA ASP A 272 27.96 12.43 -11.66
C ASP A 272 28.41 11.05 -11.15
N ASP A 273 28.85 10.97 -9.90
CA ASP A 273 29.30 9.72 -9.27
C ASP A 273 28.18 8.68 -9.16
N ILE A 274 26.95 9.11 -8.89
CA ILE A 274 25.77 8.23 -8.83
C ILE A 274 25.38 7.78 -10.24
N ARG A 275 25.31 8.72 -11.18
CA ARG A 275 24.96 8.45 -12.58
C ARG A 275 25.94 7.46 -13.20
N ASP A 276 27.25 7.75 -13.10
CA ASP A 276 28.29 6.96 -13.75
C ASP A 276 28.33 5.54 -13.18
N ASN A 277 28.24 5.38 -11.86
CA ASN A 277 28.11 4.06 -11.25
C ASN A 277 26.85 3.31 -11.70
N LEU A 278 25.72 4.01 -11.80
CA LEU A 278 24.45 3.40 -12.24
C LEU A 278 24.53 2.94 -13.69
N LEU A 279 25.09 3.77 -14.57
CA LEU A 279 25.22 3.45 -15.99
C LEU A 279 26.24 2.32 -16.24
N GLU A 280 27.34 2.26 -15.46
CA GLU A 280 28.37 1.24 -15.59
C GLU A 280 27.97 -0.09 -14.95
N HIS A 281 27.46 -0.06 -13.72
CA HIS A 281 27.21 -1.26 -12.91
C HIS A 281 25.74 -1.68 -12.81
N GLY A 282 24.81 -0.87 -13.34
CA GLY A 282 23.36 -1.14 -13.30
C GLY A 282 22.74 -0.97 -11.91
N SER A 283 23.53 -0.60 -10.89
CA SER A 283 23.00 -0.34 -9.55
C SER A 283 23.90 0.61 -8.76
N VAL A 284 23.29 1.39 -7.87
CA VAL A 284 23.99 2.26 -6.95
C VAL A 284 23.32 2.25 -5.59
N SER A 285 24.12 2.14 -4.53
CA SER A 285 23.60 2.20 -3.16
C SER A 285 23.23 3.64 -2.79
N SER A 286 22.24 3.79 -1.91
CA SER A 286 21.86 5.10 -1.38
C SER A 286 23.04 5.80 -0.71
N SER A 287 23.12 7.12 -0.88
CA SER A 287 24.07 8.00 -0.15
C SER A 287 23.80 8.07 1.36
N ILE A 288 22.61 7.63 1.80
CA ILE A 288 22.36 7.35 3.21
C ILE A 288 23.04 6.02 3.51
N ASN A 289 23.73 5.92 4.66
CA ASN A 289 24.30 4.66 5.14
C ASN A 289 23.47 3.44 4.67
N ALA A 290 24.12 2.43 4.10
CA ALA A 290 23.44 1.21 3.60
C ALA A 290 22.57 0.51 4.66
N ARG A 291 22.74 0.83 5.93
CA ARG A 291 22.01 0.27 7.08
C ARG A 291 21.67 1.38 8.08
N PRO A 292 20.83 2.35 7.69
CA PRO A 292 20.53 3.51 8.53
C PRO A 292 19.77 3.12 9.79
N VAL A 293 20.08 3.78 10.88
CA VAL A 293 19.40 3.66 12.15
C VAL A 293 18.45 4.84 12.31
N GLN A 294 17.18 4.56 12.51
CA GLN A 294 16.16 5.59 12.72
C GLN A 294 16.48 6.41 13.97
N PHE A 295 16.35 7.73 13.88
CA PHE A 295 16.74 8.74 14.88
C PHE A 295 18.23 8.92 15.14
N VAL A 296 19.10 8.18 14.46
CA VAL A 296 20.55 8.45 14.36
C VAL A 296 20.86 9.02 12.98
N ASP A 297 20.69 8.22 11.94
CA ASP A 297 21.01 8.59 10.56
C ASP A 297 19.82 9.23 9.83
N VAL A 298 18.59 8.87 10.23
CA VAL A 298 17.35 9.30 9.59
C VAL A 298 16.35 9.81 10.63
N LYS A 299 15.79 10.98 10.38
CA LYS A 299 14.73 11.58 11.21
C LYS A 299 13.45 11.80 10.39
N PRO A 300 12.27 11.97 11.04
CA PRO A 300 11.03 12.34 10.38
C PRO A 300 11.21 13.59 9.50
N ARG A 301 10.51 13.61 8.34
CA ARG A 301 10.50 14.75 7.41
C ARG A 301 9.54 15.87 7.85
N THR A 302 9.17 15.92 9.11
CA THR A 302 8.44 17.03 9.71
C THR A 302 9.35 18.26 9.85
N PRO A 303 8.81 19.49 9.88
CA PRO A 303 9.63 20.72 9.95
C PRO A 303 10.62 20.75 11.12
N ASP A 304 10.31 20.09 12.23
CA ASP A 304 11.16 20.01 13.43
C ASP A 304 11.82 18.65 13.64
N GLY A 305 11.67 17.70 12.70
CA GLY A 305 12.24 16.37 12.79
C GLY A 305 11.60 15.47 13.87
N LYS A 306 10.43 15.85 14.42
CA LYS A 306 9.72 15.09 15.45
C LYS A 306 8.61 14.22 14.89
N ILE A 307 8.31 13.10 15.56
CA ILE A 307 7.14 12.28 15.28
C ILE A 307 5.88 13.03 15.69
N ASN A 308 4.90 13.11 14.81
CA ASN A 308 3.57 13.58 15.17
C ASN A 308 2.69 12.39 15.57
N LEU A 309 2.55 12.16 16.88
CA LEU A 309 1.74 11.07 17.44
C LEU A 309 0.25 11.40 17.49
N PHE A 310 -0.14 12.65 17.26
CA PHE A 310 -1.52 13.09 17.17
C PHE A 310 -1.66 14.25 16.18
N SER A 311 -2.59 14.14 15.27
CA SER A 311 -2.93 15.18 14.29
C SER A 311 -4.39 15.59 14.47
N GLU A 312 -4.64 16.86 14.76
CA GLU A 312 -6.00 17.42 14.87
C GLU A 312 -6.77 17.29 13.55
N GLN A 313 -6.09 17.44 12.43
CA GLN A 313 -6.71 17.25 11.12
C GLN A 313 -7.21 15.81 10.94
N LEU A 314 -6.34 14.81 11.17
CA LEU A 314 -6.74 13.40 11.05
C LEU A 314 -7.80 13.01 12.09
N ASP A 315 -7.75 13.60 13.28
CA ASP A 315 -8.77 13.39 14.31
C ASP A 315 -10.14 13.89 13.86
N ALA A 316 -10.18 15.04 13.19
CA ALA A 316 -11.41 15.63 12.65
C ALA A 316 -11.96 14.86 11.42
N GLU A 317 -11.05 14.33 10.58
CA GLU A 317 -11.42 13.57 9.37
C GLU A 317 -11.87 12.14 9.68
N ALA A 318 -11.32 11.51 10.72
CA ALA A 318 -11.64 10.14 11.08
C ALA A 318 -13.06 10.02 11.68
N PRO A 319 -13.92 9.10 11.22
CA PRO A 319 -15.32 9.01 11.65
C PRO A 319 -15.55 8.88 13.16
N ARG A 320 -14.55 8.37 13.89
CA ARG A 320 -14.56 8.22 15.36
C ARG A 320 -13.36 8.88 16.02
N GLY A 321 -12.72 9.82 15.33
CA GLY A 321 -11.46 10.41 15.73
C GLY A 321 -10.25 9.51 15.49
N LEU A 322 -9.07 10.12 15.57
CA LEU A 322 -7.80 9.42 15.46
C LEU A 322 -7.66 8.40 16.59
N TYR A 323 -7.21 7.19 16.25
CA TYR A 323 -7.18 6.03 17.14
C TYR A 323 -8.56 5.47 17.52
N GLY A 324 -9.64 5.95 16.88
CA GLY A 324 -10.97 5.42 17.09
C GLY A 324 -11.13 4.00 16.51
N TYR A 325 -11.86 3.14 17.23
CA TYR A 325 -12.24 1.81 16.75
C TYR A 325 -13.69 1.80 16.29
N GLN A 326 -13.93 1.21 15.12
CA GLN A 326 -15.25 0.91 14.62
C GLN A 326 -15.45 -0.60 14.57
N ASP A 327 -16.52 -1.09 15.19
CA ASP A 327 -16.89 -2.51 15.09
C ASP A 327 -17.23 -2.87 13.63
N LEU A 328 -16.64 -3.96 13.14
CA LEU A 328 -16.85 -4.48 11.78
C LEU A 328 -17.84 -5.65 11.74
N SER A 329 -18.44 -6.01 12.88
CA SER A 329 -19.36 -7.14 13.01
C SER A 329 -20.76 -6.91 12.40
N GLU A 330 -21.08 -5.68 12.01
CA GLU A 330 -22.32 -5.35 11.28
C GLU A 330 -22.23 -5.81 9.81
N ASN A 331 -22.12 -7.10 9.60
CA ASN A 331 -22.05 -7.69 8.27
C ASN A 331 -23.17 -8.71 8.10
N ASN A 332 -23.94 -8.60 7.01
CA ASN A 332 -25.00 -9.55 6.67
C ASN A 332 -24.46 -10.92 6.21
N PHE A 333 -23.13 -11.09 6.19
CA PHE A 333 -22.48 -12.31 5.76
C PHE A 333 -21.77 -12.98 6.94
N PRO A 334 -21.90 -14.32 7.09
CA PRO A 334 -21.39 -15.04 8.26
C PRO A 334 -19.88 -15.28 8.26
N LEU A 335 -19.21 -15.05 7.13
CA LEU A 335 -17.77 -15.28 6.97
C LEU A 335 -17.05 -13.99 6.57
N THR A 336 -15.80 -13.89 6.99
CA THR A 336 -14.87 -12.83 6.56
C THR A 336 -13.84 -13.42 5.61
N LEU A 337 -13.78 -12.89 4.38
CA LEU A 337 -12.74 -13.26 3.42
C LEU A 337 -11.41 -12.58 3.82
N ILE A 338 -10.35 -13.37 3.90
CA ILE A 338 -8.98 -12.92 4.08
C ILE A 338 -8.22 -13.28 2.81
N SER A 339 -7.62 -12.28 2.15
CA SER A 339 -6.86 -12.47 0.91
C SER A 339 -5.40 -12.04 1.12
N PRO A 340 -4.55 -12.90 1.70
CA PRO A 340 -3.12 -12.60 1.85
C PRO A 340 -2.40 -12.73 0.51
N ALA A 341 -1.27 -12.02 0.38
CA ALA A 341 -0.36 -12.25 -0.74
C ALA A 341 0.21 -13.67 -0.66
N SER A 342 0.39 -14.30 -1.81
CA SER A 342 1.06 -15.58 -1.95
C SER A 342 2.54 -15.41 -2.37
N ASN A 343 3.28 -16.51 -2.45
CA ASN A 343 4.65 -16.49 -2.96
C ASN A 343 4.72 -16.29 -4.49
N SER A 344 3.62 -16.51 -5.18
CA SER A 344 3.54 -16.48 -6.66
C SER A 344 2.72 -15.33 -7.22
N THR A 345 1.88 -14.68 -6.40
CA THR A 345 0.98 -13.61 -6.85
C THR A 345 0.89 -12.49 -5.83
N ILE A 346 0.84 -11.24 -6.30
CA ILE A 346 0.55 -10.04 -5.49
C ILE A 346 -0.61 -9.30 -6.15
N CYS A 347 -1.72 -9.14 -5.43
CA CYS A 347 -2.97 -8.65 -6.02
C CYS A 347 -3.38 -9.53 -7.22
N SER A 348 -3.59 -8.93 -8.41
CA SER A 348 -3.88 -9.65 -9.65
C SER A 348 -2.63 -9.92 -10.51
N ILE A 349 -1.46 -9.44 -10.11
CA ILE A 349 -0.23 -9.56 -10.91
C ILE A 349 0.12 -11.04 -11.12
N LEU A 350 0.38 -11.41 -12.38
CA LEU A 350 0.67 -12.75 -12.84
C LEU A 350 -0.49 -13.77 -12.68
N GLY A 351 -1.68 -13.30 -12.31
CA GLY A 351 -2.86 -14.15 -12.17
C GLY A 351 -3.23 -14.85 -13.49
N GLU A 352 -3.09 -14.14 -14.60
CA GLU A 352 -3.37 -14.62 -15.94
C GLU A 352 -2.38 -15.71 -16.44
N LEU A 353 -1.22 -15.81 -15.80
CA LEU A 353 -0.19 -16.81 -16.09
C LEU A 353 -0.33 -18.08 -15.23
N VAL A 354 -1.27 -18.09 -14.28
CA VAL A 354 -1.48 -19.21 -13.36
C VAL A 354 -2.65 -20.07 -13.84
N GLU A 355 -2.36 -21.25 -14.37
CA GLU A 355 -3.39 -22.19 -14.87
C GLU A 355 -4.25 -22.83 -13.76
N ARG A 356 -3.94 -22.60 -12.49
CA ARG A 356 -4.65 -23.22 -11.37
C ARG A 356 -5.60 -22.24 -10.70
N ALA A 357 -6.82 -22.71 -10.43
CA ALA A 357 -7.75 -21.99 -9.57
C ALA A 357 -7.08 -21.68 -8.20
N ALA A 358 -7.31 -20.49 -7.66
CA ALA A 358 -6.82 -20.15 -6.34
C ALA A 358 -7.51 -21.03 -5.28
N PRO A 359 -6.77 -21.77 -4.43
CA PRO A 359 -7.39 -22.55 -3.38
C PRO A 359 -8.00 -21.64 -2.32
N LEU A 360 -9.24 -21.95 -1.90
CA LEU A 360 -9.89 -21.35 -0.73
C LEU A 360 -9.68 -22.26 0.48
N GLU A 361 -9.01 -21.75 1.50
CA GLU A 361 -8.91 -22.43 2.81
C GLU A 361 -10.08 -22.02 3.69
N MET A 362 -10.75 -23.00 4.29
CA MET A 362 -11.89 -22.78 5.17
C MET A 362 -11.80 -23.66 6.40
N HIS A 363 -12.30 -23.16 7.55
CA HIS A 363 -12.38 -23.95 8.76
C HIS A 363 -13.29 -25.18 8.54
N PRO A 364 -12.92 -26.38 9.02
CA PRO A 364 -13.71 -27.60 8.79
C PRO A 364 -15.18 -27.52 9.22
N ASP A 365 -15.47 -26.86 10.33
CA ASP A 365 -16.84 -26.69 10.81
C ASP A 365 -17.65 -25.75 9.89
N ASP A 366 -17.02 -24.71 9.35
CA ASP A 366 -17.65 -23.79 8.40
C ASP A 366 -17.94 -24.49 7.06
N ALA A 367 -17.02 -25.34 6.59
CA ALA A 367 -17.20 -26.15 5.40
C ALA A 367 -18.34 -27.17 5.59
N LYS A 368 -18.33 -27.90 6.72
CA LYS A 368 -19.38 -28.88 7.06
C LYS A 368 -20.75 -28.25 7.16
N ALA A 369 -20.87 -27.08 7.79
CA ALA A 369 -22.15 -26.35 7.92
C ALA A 369 -22.74 -25.93 6.58
N ARG A 370 -21.93 -25.90 5.49
CA ARG A 370 -22.32 -25.54 4.13
C ARG A 370 -22.34 -26.70 3.16
N GLY A 371 -22.04 -27.92 3.63
CA GLY A 371 -21.97 -29.10 2.79
C GLY A 371 -20.78 -29.12 1.80
N ILE A 372 -19.75 -28.31 2.06
CA ILE A 372 -18.57 -28.20 1.22
C ILE A 372 -17.57 -29.30 1.59
N GLN A 373 -17.06 -29.99 0.57
CA GLN A 373 -16.02 -31.01 0.71
C GLN A 373 -14.70 -30.50 0.14
N LYS A 374 -13.63 -31.23 0.45
CA LYS A 374 -12.32 -30.95 -0.12
C LYS A 374 -12.38 -31.01 -1.68
N ASP A 375 -11.75 -30.04 -2.30
CA ASP A 375 -11.63 -29.89 -3.77
C ASP A 375 -12.94 -29.54 -4.49
N ASP A 376 -14.02 -29.19 -3.77
CA ASP A 376 -15.21 -28.62 -4.38
C ASP A 376 -14.92 -27.24 -4.96
N ALA A 377 -15.49 -26.96 -6.15
CA ALA A 377 -15.55 -25.60 -6.66
C ALA A 377 -16.57 -24.78 -5.88
N VAL A 378 -16.15 -23.62 -5.40
CA VAL A 378 -16.99 -22.77 -4.53
C VAL A 378 -17.12 -21.37 -5.07
N ARG A 379 -18.28 -20.78 -4.86
CA ARG A 379 -18.55 -19.38 -5.16
C ARG A 379 -18.47 -18.54 -3.87
N VAL A 380 -17.58 -17.55 -3.87
CA VAL A 380 -17.44 -16.57 -2.79
C VAL A 380 -18.10 -15.26 -3.24
N PHE A 381 -19.07 -14.77 -2.51
CA PHE A 381 -19.84 -13.59 -2.91
C PHE A 381 -20.30 -12.73 -1.74
N ASN A 382 -20.57 -11.48 -2.05
CA ASN A 382 -21.30 -10.54 -1.19
C ASN A 382 -22.17 -9.60 -2.06
N GLY A 383 -22.69 -8.53 -1.48
CA GLY A 383 -23.50 -7.54 -2.21
C GLY A 383 -22.71 -6.69 -3.22
N LEU A 384 -21.38 -6.75 -3.22
CA LEU A 384 -20.48 -5.89 -4.01
C LEU A 384 -19.81 -6.64 -5.17
N GLY A 385 -19.75 -7.97 -5.11
CA GLY A 385 -19.13 -8.78 -6.14
C GLY A 385 -19.12 -10.27 -5.81
N GLU A 386 -18.59 -11.04 -6.76
CA GLU A 386 -18.40 -12.49 -6.60
C GLU A 386 -17.18 -12.99 -7.36
N VAL A 387 -16.63 -14.10 -6.86
CA VAL A 387 -15.57 -14.88 -7.51
C VAL A 387 -15.89 -16.38 -7.39
N GLN A 388 -15.42 -17.17 -8.37
CA GLN A 388 -15.63 -18.61 -8.46
C GLN A 388 -14.33 -19.36 -8.56
#